data_c741f93e757f4ce03b245e8a6f613c2f
#
_entry.id   c741f93e757f4ce03b245e8a6f613c2f
#
_cell.length_a   1.000
_cell.length_b   1.000
_cell.length_c   1.000
_cell.angle_alpha   90.00
_cell.angle_beta   90.00
_cell.angle_gamma   90.00
#
_symmetry.space_group_name_H-M   'P 1'
#
loop_
_entity.id
_entity.type
_entity.pdbx_description
1 polymer ?
#
loop_
_entity_poly.entity_id
_entity_poly.type
_entity_poly.pdbx_seq_one_letter_code
_entity_poly.pdbx_strand_id
1 'polypeptide(L)'
;MHWLAFVEDDIMMVNGSRSMKKYKKHHLKLTLFGKIFFSFLMIALVAPFTILINTKNQFYEKEENEKYTIEIEYPKLKNENVVKLTKEYIDEKKQEFINEIEGLDNSENFQYDFKTSYEINEDDSQVGVHLTIFEYTGGAHYIREDKSYYYDKAYAQLIDITDFLEEEDSLDKLSNLAYYYVMQYSRDNNLGFDSEMVKLGLGNDPINFEHFKFTDKGLELLFPPYQVASYAAGEVNITVPYDELVGVIKKEYLKNISINDKENQITKRNLKEFSNKKLIAFTFDDGPSFNTNKLLDNLDKYDARVTFFVLGSRVNQYSKTLKKAHEMGNLIASHTYNHKNLFKLDKFQITSEIRDTNDAIKKVIGRDTFYLRPPYGNINSDIKKLANMYTILWDLDTEDWKYKDKMRISNYIVENAHDGAIVLLHDLYETSVDGALDAMERLKKQGYAFVTIEEMALIKNIDLDREKSYHSFSN
;
A
#
# COMPACT_ATOMS: atom_id res chain seq x y z
N MET A 1 -6.41 57.68 -32.41
CA MET A 1 -6.86 57.44 -33.80
C MET A 1 -8.37 57.42 -33.79
N HIS A 2 -8.95 58.38 -34.52
CA HIS A 2 -10.42 58.55 -34.56
C HIS A 2 -11.03 57.50 -35.51
N TRP A 3 -11.84 56.63 -34.95
CA TRP A 3 -12.82 55.87 -35.73
C TRP A 3 -14.20 56.24 -35.19
N LEU A 4 -14.76 57.26 -35.80
CA LEU A 4 -16.12 57.70 -35.56
C LEU A 4 -17.05 56.98 -36.52
N ALA A 5 -18.07 56.33 -36.01
CA ALA A 5 -19.23 55.97 -36.79
C ALA A 5 -19.97 57.27 -37.19
N PHE A 6 -20.12 57.52 -38.49
CA PHE A 6 -20.93 58.60 -38.95
C PHE A 6 -22.41 58.30 -38.73
N VAL A 7 -22.99 58.97 -37.78
CA VAL A 7 -24.45 59.07 -37.60
C VAL A 7 -24.90 60.33 -38.28
N GLU A 8 -25.64 60.24 -39.38
CA GLU A 8 -26.41 61.40 -39.89
C GLU A 8 -27.60 61.62 -38.96
N ASP A 9 -27.65 62.86 -38.40
CA ASP A 9 -28.65 63.48 -37.56
C ASP A 9 -28.52 63.34 -36.03
N ASP A 10 -28.14 64.50 -35.48
CA ASP A 10 -28.30 65.14 -34.16
C ASP A 10 -28.50 64.26 -32.91
N ILE A 11 -27.41 64.17 -32.13
CA ILE A 11 -27.47 63.79 -30.71
C ILE A 11 -28.05 65.06 -29.94
N MET A 12 -29.30 64.95 -29.49
CA MET A 12 -29.79 65.83 -28.47
C MET A 12 -29.51 65.29 -27.08
N MET A 13 -28.70 66.05 -26.35
CA MET A 13 -28.51 65.84 -24.91
C MET A 13 -29.81 66.31 -24.20
N VAL A 14 -30.32 65.44 -23.32
CA VAL A 14 -31.45 65.73 -22.45
C VAL A 14 -30.92 66.38 -21.18
N ASN A 15 -31.08 67.72 -21.08
CA ASN A 15 -31.00 68.39 -19.80
C ASN A 15 -32.41 68.40 -19.17
N GLY A 16 -32.46 67.97 -17.92
CA GLY A 16 -33.69 67.79 -17.18
C GLY A 16 -34.48 69.08 -16.98
N SER A 17 -35.68 69.09 -17.49
CA SER A 17 -36.88 69.59 -16.85
C SER A 17 -38.09 69.45 -17.78
N ARG A 18 -39.09 68.77 -17.31
CA ARG A 18 -40.53 68.72 -17.65
C ARG A 18 -40.98 69.39 -18.98
N SER A 19 -41.13 68.50 -20.04
CA SER A 19 -42.37 68.52 -20.87
C SER A 19 -42.32 67.33 -21.84
N MET A 20 -43.42 66.57 -21.95
CA MET A 20 -43.53 65.45 -22.91
C MET A 20 -43.56 66.00 -24.34
N LYS A 21 -42.54 65.81 -25.12
CA LYS A 21 -42.54 65.95 -26.59
C LYS A 21 -42.43 64.58 -27.24
N LYS A 22 -43.27 64.38 -28.28
CA LYS A 22 -43.35 63.16 -29.10
C LYS A 22 -41.99 62.75 -29.60
N TYR A 23 -41.62 61.53 -29.28
CA TYR A 23 -40.43 60.84 -29.82
C TYR A 23 -40.66 60.47 -31.29
N LYS A 24 -39.87 60.98 -32.21
CA LYS A 24 -39.67 60.35 -33.51
C LYS A 24 -38.71 59.19 -33.38
N LYS A 25 -39.12 57.98 -33.79
CA LYS A 25 -38.21 56.83 -33.94
C LYS A 25 -37.18 57.14 -35.03
N HIS A 26 -35.98 57.45 -34.65
CA HIS A 26 -34.83 57.43 -35.57
C HIS A 26 -34.28 56.05 -35.69
N HIS A 27 -34.25 55.50 -36.88
CA HIS A 27 -33.59 54.22 -37.16
C HIS A 27 -32.11 54.53 -37.42
N LEU A 28 -31.22 53.96 -36.55
CA LEU A 28 -29.78 53.98 -36.78
C LEU A 28 -29.48 53.20 -38.05
N LYS A 29 -29.01 53.83 -39.09
CA LYS A 29 -28.47 53.08 -40.28
C LYS A 29 -26.97 52.92 -40.13
N LEU A 30 -26.55 51.76 -39.71
CA LEU A 30 -25.14 51.39 -39.74
C LEU A 30 -24.67 51.20 -41.19
N THR A 31 -23.53 51.80 -41.53
CA THR A 31 -22.84 51.48 -42.81
C THR A 31 -22.47 49.97 -42.86
N LEU A 32 -22.24 49.44 -44.05
CA LEU A 32 -21.81 48.04 -44.23
C LEU A 32 -20.59 47.72 -43.33
N PHE A 33 -19.67 48.66 -43.18
CA PHE A 33 -18.50 48.55 -42.32
C PHE A 33 -18.85 48.54 -40.85
N GLY A 34 -19.78 49.36 -40.39
CA GLY A 34 -20.30 49.35 -39.02
C GLY A 34 -21.04 48.06 -38.69
N LYS A 35 -21.79 47.47 -39.64
CA LYS A 35 -22.44 46.16 -39.45
C LYS A 35 -21.44 45.02 -39.32
N ILE A 36 -20.37 45.02 -40.14
CA ILE A 36 -19.27 44.03 -40.04
C ILE A 36 -18.52 44.20 -38.72
N PHE A 37 -18.21 45.45 -38.31
CA PHE A 37 -17.54 45.72 -37.04
C PHE A 37 -18.38 45.31 -35.82
N PHE A 38 -19.70 45.60 -35.84
CA PHE A 38 -20.61 45.16 -34.78
C PHE A 38 -20.78 43.62 -34.76
N SER A 39 -20.79 42.99 -35.94
CA SER A 39 -20.77 41.50 -36.00
C SER A 39 -19.48 40.91 -35.46
N PHE A 40 -18.32 41.49 -35.73
CA PHE A 40 -17.05 41.10 -35.16
C PHE A 40 -16.99 41.37 -33.64
N LEU A 41 -17.55 42.50 -33.16
CA LEU A 41 -17.63 42.82 -31.73
C LEU A 41 -18.58 41.87 -30.99
N MET A 42 -19.71 41.48 -31.60
CA MET A 42 -20.63 40.50 -31.03
C MET A 42 -20.06 39.09 -31.05
N ILE A 43 -19.29 38.71 -32.07
CA ILE A 43 -18.56 37.44 -32.11
C ILE A 43 -17.44 37.45 -31.06
N ALA A 44 -16.76 38.57 -30.84
CA ALA A 44 -15.72 38.69 -29.80
C ALA A 44 -16.29 38.70 -28.37
N LEU A 45 -17.58 39.08 -28.20
CA LEU A 45 -18.29 39.05 -26.90
C LEU A 45 -18.87 37.66 -26.55
N VAL A 46 -18.94 36.76 -27.54
CA VAL A 46 -19.48 35.39 -27.37
C VAL A 46 -18.36 34.30 -27.45
N ALA A 47 -17.20 34.67 -28.00
CA ALA A 47 -16.05 33.74 -28.00
C ALA A 47 -15.40 33.72 -26.62
N PRO A 48 -15.07 32.50 -26.11
CA PRO A 48 -14.35 32.42 -24.85
C PRO A 48 -13.02 33.18 -24.92
N PHE A 49 -12.67 33.84 -23.86
CA PHE A 49 -11.39 34.53 -23.75
C PHE A 49 -10.32 33.55 -23.37
N THR A 50 -9.48 33.15 -24.31
CA THR A 50 -8.40 32.17 -24.06
C THR A 50 -7.09 32.89 -23.75
N ILE A 51 -6.50 32.59 -22.59
CA ILE A 51 -5.16 33.03 -22.19
C ILE A 51 -4.22 31.88 -22.27
N LEU A 52 -3.18 31.99 -23.09
CA LEU A 52 -2.08 31.04 -23.17
C LEU A 52 -0.85 31.62 -22.47
N ILE A 53 -0.42 31.00 -21.39
CA ILE A 53 0.78 31.37 -20.66
C ILE A 53 1.82 30.25 -20.81
N ASN A 54 2.94 30.59 -21.43
CA ASN A 54 4.06 29.67 -21.56
C ASN A 54 5.19 30.10 -20.64
N THR A 55 5.33 29.48 -19.47
CA THR A 55 6.43 29.69 -18.53
C THR A 55 7.58 28.68 -18.77
N LYS A 56 8.71 28.83 -18.04
CA LYS A 56 9.84 27.90 -18.17
C LYS A 56 9.47 26.44 -17.84
N ASN A 57 8.50 26.22 -16.96
CA ASN A 57 8.18 24.89 -16.41
C ASN A 57 6.73 24.42 -16.65
N GLN A 58 5.83 25.28 -17.12
CA GLN A 58 4.41 24.96 -17.31
C GLN A 58 3.90 25.54 -18.61
N PHE A 59 3.00 24.82 -19.27
CA PHE A 59 2.10 25.34 -20.26
C PHE A 59 0.72 25.44 -19.62
N TYR A 60 0.17 26.66 -19.55
CA TYR A 60 -1.12 26.95 -18.93
C TYR A 60 -2.06 27.50 -19.97
N GLU A 61 -3.26 26.95 -20.03
CA GLU A 61 -4.36 27.42 -20.88
C GLU A 61 -5.53 27.77 -19.97
N LYS A 62 -6.08 28.97 -20.15
CA LYS A 62 -7.32 29.40 -19.51
C LYS A 62 -8.30 29.82 -20.56
N GLU A 63 -9.51 29.28 -20.50
CA GLU A 63 -10.66 29.61 -21.31
C GLU A 63 -11.82 29.93 -20.38
N GLU A 64 -12.45 31.08 -20.54
CA GLU A 64 -13.52 31.58 -19.66
C GLU A 64 -14.62 32.28 -20.45
N ASN A 65 -15.86 31.98 -20.15
CA ASN A 65 -17.05 32.64 -20.67
C ASN A 65 -18.15 32.73 -19.59
N GLU A 66 -19.35 33.17 -19.95
CA GLU A 66 -20.47 33.28 -19.01
C GLU A 66 -20.97 31.92 -18.47
N LYS A 67 -20.68 30.79 -19.12
CA LYS A 67 -21.18 29.47 -18.80
C LYS A 67 -20.15 28.63 -18.07
N TYR A 68 -18.85 28.70 -18.43
CA TYR A 68 -17.81 27.87 -17.88
C TYR A 68 -16.45 28.54 -17.75
N THR A 69 -15.61 27.95 -16.88
CA THR A 69 -14.17 28.17 -16.80
C THR A 69 -13.42 26.88 -17.05
N ILE A 70 -12.44 26.91 -17.95
CA ILE A 70 -11.51 25.80 -18.20
C ILE A 70 -10.11 26.28 -17.89
N GLU A 71 -9.42 25.60 -16.97
CA GLU A 71 -8.04 25.89 -16.56
C GLU A 71 -7.21 24.61 -16.72
N ILE A 72 -6.29 24.58 -17.71
CA ILE A 72 -5.50 23.43 -18.05
C ILE A 72 -4.03 23.69 -17.79
N GLU A 73 -3.41 22.83 -17.01
CA GLU A 73 -1.96 22.74 -16.85
C GLU A 73 -1.43 21.50 -17.57
N TYR A 74 -0.45 21.67 -18.43
CA TYR A 74 0.23 20.58 -19.13
C TYR A 74 1.67 20.42 -18.64
N PRO A 75 2.15 19.18 -18.45
CA PRO A 75 3.54 18.96 -18.07
C PRO A 75 4.50 19.38 -19.17
N LYS A 76 5.58 20.07 -18.81
CA LYS A 76 6.72 20.37 -19.69
C LYS A 76 7.79 19.33 -19.46
N LEU A 77 7.77 18.29 -20.26
CA LEU A 77 8.77 17.22 -20.24
C LEU A 77 9.60 17.24 -21.51
N LYS A 78 10.83 16.72 -21.43
CA LYS A 78 11.66 16.49 -22.61
C LYS A 78 11.13 15.34 -23.46
N ASN A 79 10.35 14.45 -22.86
CA ASN A 79 9.75 13.31 -23.53
C ASN A 79 8.47 13.72 -24.26
N GLU A 80 8.55 13.90 -25.56
CA GLU A 80 7.43 14.35 -26.41
C GLU A 80 6.28 13.33 -26.43
N ASN A 81 6.54 12.03 -26.26
CA ASN A 81 5.49 11.00 -26.27
C ASN A 81 4.59 11.11 -25.05
N VAL A 82 5.17 11.27 -23.84
CA VAL A 82 4.36 11.43 -22.62
C VAL A 82 3.57 12.73 -22.67
N VAL A 83 4.19 13.83 -23.13
CA VAL A 83 3.49 15.12 -23.29
C VAL A 83 2.32 14.99 -24.26
N LYS A 84 2.52 14.30 -25.40
CA LYS A 84 1.48 14.07 -26.39
C LYS A 84 0.31 13.28 -25.81
N LEU A 85 0.59 12.15 -25.15
CA LEU A 85 -0.46 11.31 -24.56
C LEU A 85 -1.24 12.03 -23.44
N THR A 86 -0.54 12.73 -22.58
CA THR A 86 -1.17 13.55 -21.53
C THR A 86 -2.08 14.62 -22.16
N LYS A 87 -1.61 15.24 -23.23
CA LYS A 87 -2.39 16.26 -23.93
C LYS A 87 -3.61 15.67 -24.62
N GLU A 88 -3.46 14.57 -25.34
CA GLU A 88 -4.56 13.89 -26.02
C GLU A 88 -5.67 13.52 -25.03
N TYR A 89 -5.28 12.99 -23.85
CA TYR A 89 -6.23 12.64 -22.81
C TYR A 89 -6.95 13.88 -22.22
N ILE A 90 -6.21 14.93 -21.92
CA ILE A 90 -6.82 16.17 -21.42
C ILE A 90 -7.79 16.78 -22.46
N ASP A 91 -7.39 16.79 -23.74
CA ASP A 91 -8.21 17.32 -24.83
C ASP A 91 -9.50 16.48 -25.01
N GLU A 92 -9.42 15.14 -24.86
CA GLU A 92 -10.58 14.25 -24.89
C GLU A 92 -11.53 14.57 -23.70
N LYS A 93 -11.03 14.65 -22.49
CA LYS A 93 -11.82 14.97 -21.30
C LYS A 93 -12.42 16.37 -21.35
N LYS A 94 -11.66 17.37 -21.81
CA LYS A 94 -12.18 18.71 -22.08
C LYS A 94 -13.37 18.68 -23.04
N GLN A 95 -13.29 17.86 -24.09
CA GLN A 95 -14.39 17.76 -25.05
C GLN A 95 -15.61 17.04 -24.47
N GLU A 96 -15.41 16.00 -23.65
CA GLU A 96 -16.49 15.33 -22.91
C GLU A 96 -17.20 16.32 -22.00
N PHE A 97 -16.47 17.09 -21.20
CA PHE A 97 -17.00 18.14 -20.33
C PHE A 97 -17.81 19.19 -21.10
N ILE A 98 -17.28 19.70 -22.22
CA ILE A 98 -17.98 20.69 -23.06
C ILE A 98 -19.29 20.11 -23.57
N ASN A 99 -19.28 18.88 -24.10
CA ASN A 99 -20.47 18.21 -24.63
C ASN A 99 -21.52 17.99 -23.54
N GLU A 100 -21.12 17.64 -22.33
CA GLU A 100 -22.01 17.45 -21.19
C GLU A 100 -22.71 18.77 -20.82
N ILE A 101 -21.94 19.85 -20.60
CA ILE A 101 -22.50 21.15 -20.20
C ILE A 101 -23.31 21.82 -21.31
N GLU A 102 -23.05 21.54 -22.59
CA GLU A 102 -23.87 22.06 -23.69
C GLU A 102 -25.32 21.56 -23.59
N GLY A 103 -25.53 20.33 -23.14
CA GLY A 103 -26.84 19.70 -22.93
C GLY A 103 -27.59 20.21 -21.69
N LEU A 104 -26.92 20.94 -20.79
CA LEU A 104 -27.53 21.43 -19.54
C LEU A 104 -28.20 22.80 -19.70
N ASP A 105 -29.40 22.94 -19.09
CA ASP A 105 -30.14 24.19 -19.05
C ASP A 105 -29.48 25.17 -18.06
N ASN A 106 -29.02 26.31 -18.53
CA ASN A 106 -28.32 27.30 -17.72
C ASN A 106 -29.30 28.32 -17.04
N SER A 107 -30.53 27.89 -16.73
CA SER A 107 -31.58 28.73 -16.13
C SER A 107 -31.22 29.30 -14.74
N GLU A 108 -30.20 28.72 -14.05
CA GLU A 108 -29.79 29.11 -12.70
C GLU A 108 -28.47 29.89 -12.63
N ASN A 109 -27.88 30.32 -13.77
CA ASN A 109 -26.59 31.03 -13.84
C ASN A 109 -25.44 30.31 -13.11
N PHE A 110 -25.37 28.98 -13.20
CA PHE A 110 -24.21 28.21 -12.72
C PHE A 110 -23.01 28.42 -13.64
N GLN A 111 -21.84 28.55 -13.02
CA GLN A 111 -20.58 28.48 -13.72
C GLN A 111 -20.00 27.10 -13.56
N TYR A 112 -19.80 26.40 -14.69
CA TYR A 112 -19.19 25.06 -14.74
C TYR A 112 -17.67 25.21 -14.75
N ASP A 113 -16.95 24.27 -14.12
CA ASP A 113 -15.49 24.31 -14.03
C ASP A 113 -14.85 23.02 -14.54
N PHE A 114 -13.77 23.16 -15.30
CA PHE A 114 -12.87 22.07 -15.68
C PHE A 114 -11.44 22.50 -15.34
N LYS A 115 -10.74 21.73 -14.50
CA LYS A 115 -9.38 22.07 -14.05
C LYS A 115 -8.48 20.86 -14.11
N THR A 116 -7.25 21.04 -14.55
CA THR A 116 -6.23 20.01 -14.48
C THR A 116 -5.07 20.44 -13.60
N SER A 117 -4.45 19.46 -12.95
CA SER A 117 -3.17 19.60 -12.26
C SER A 117 -2.33 18.35 -12.50
N TYR A 118 -1.02 18.42 -12.25
CA TYR A 118 -0.16 17.25 -12.45
C TYR A 118 1.02 17.24 -11.47
N GLU A 119 1.52 16.03 -11.21
CA GLU A 119 2.80 15.78 -10.54
C GLU A 119 3.73 15.02 -11.47
N ILE A 120 5.04 15.29 -11.40
CA ILE A 120 6.06 14.61 -12.20
C ILE A 120 7.02 13.90 -11.26
N ASN A 121 7.23 12.61 -11.52
CA ASN A 121 8.30 11.80 -10.95
C ASN A 121 9.26 11.39 -12.06
N GLU A 122 10.49 11.90 -12.04
CA GLU A 122 11.48 11.59 -13.05
C GLU A 122 12.77 11.12 -12.37
N ASP A 123 13.28 9.96 -12.80
CA ASP A 123 14.60 9.46 -12.46
C ASP A 123 15.39 9.07 -13.72
N ASP A 124 16.54 8.43 -13.58
CA ASP A 124 17.38 8.07 -14.73
C ASP A 124 16.75 7.05 -15.66
N SER A 125 15.82 6.20 -15.16
CA SER A 125 15.21 5.08 -15.88
C SER A 125 13.83 5.41 -16.45
N GLN A 126 13.05 6.23 -15.75
CA GLN A 126 11.65 6.46 -16.08
C GLN A 126 11.18 7.90 -15.84
N VAL A 127 10.07 8.25 -16.50
CA VAL A 127 9.28 9.46 -16.25
C VAL A 127 7.87 9.05 -15.89
N GLY A 128 7.40 9.44 -14.72
CA GLY A 128 6.00 9.31 -14.30
C GLY A 128 5.31 10.66 -14.33
N VAL A 129 4.10 10.71 -14.87
CA VAL A 129 3.18 11.86 -14.80
C VAL A 129 1.90 11.38 -14.16
N HIS A 130 1.56 11.99 -13.04
CA HIS A 130 0.28 11.80 -12.39
C HIS A 130 -0.59 13.04 -12.67
N LEU A 131 -1.68 12.84 -13.43
CA LEU A 131 -2.61 13.87 -13.84
C LEU A 131 -3.86 13.78 -12.97
N THR A 132 -4.35 14.92 -12.50
CA THR A 132 -5.64 15.05 -11.82
C THR A 132 -6.54 16.00 -12.60
N ILE A 133 -7.76 15.58 -12.89
CA ILE A 133 -8.81 16.38 -13.52
C ILE A 133 -9.92 16.62 -12.51
N PHE A 134 -10.38 17.85 -12.41
CA PHE A 134 -11.52 18.26 -11.60
C PHE A 134 -12.60 18.84 -12.51
N GLU A 135 -13.80 18.29 -12.45
CA GLU A 135 -14.96 18.72 -13.21
C GLU A 135 -16.11 19.13 -12.28
N TYR A 136 -16.76 20.23 -12.61
CA TYR A 136 -17.97 20.66 -11.95
C TYR A 136 -19.06 20.94 -12.98
N THR A 137 -20.06 20.07 -13.02
CA THR A 137 -21.19 20.15 -13.97
C THR A 137 -22.53 20.46 -13.26
N GLY A 138 -22.47 21.14 -12.10
CA GLY A 138 -23.66 21.61 -11.37
C GLY A 138 -24.16 20.67 -10.27
N GLY A 139 -23.39 19.65 -9.91
CA GLY A 139 -23.69 18.74 -8.79
C GLY A 139 -23.34 19.33 -7.41
N ALA A 140 -23.47 18.53 -6.37
CA ALA A 140 -23.12 18.93 -5.00
C ALA A 140 -21.57 19.03 -4.78
N HIS A 141 -20.77 18.41 -5.65
CA HIS A 141 -19.32 18.29 -5.52
C HIS A 141 -18.65 18.26 -6.89
N TYR A 142 -17.34 18.57 -6.91
CA TYR A 142 -16.49 18.30 -8.06
C TYR A 142 -16.36 16.80 -8.27
N ILE A 143 -16.35 16.38 -9.52
CA ILE A 143 -15.90 15.06 -9.95
C ILE A 143 -14.38 15.16 -10.08
N ARG A 144 -13.64 14.20 -9.51
CA ARG A 144 -12.20 14.09 -9.63
C ARG A 144 -11.88 12.83 -10.41
N GLU A 145 -10.99 12.94 -11.38
CA GLU A 145 -10.43 11.82 -12.13
C GLU A 145 -8.91 11.93 -12.09
N ASP A 146 -8.24 10.81 -11.80
CA ASP A 146 -6.79 10.71 -11.74
C ASP A 146 -6.30 9.75 -12.83
N LYS A 147 -5.18 10.08 -13.49
CA LYS A 147 -4.54 9.24 -14.49
C LYS A 147 -3.03 9.29 -14.37
N SER A 148 -2.41 8.12 -14.29
CA SER A 148 -0.96 8.01 -14.24
C SER A 148 -0.41 7.49 -15.57
N TYR A 149 0.68 8.10 -16.03
CA TYR A 149 1.46 7.66 -17.17
C TYR A 149 2.89 7.43 -16.73
N TYR A 150 3.40 6.24 -16.99
CA TYR A 150 4.81 5.93 -16.82
C TYR A 150 5.45 5.63 -18.16
N TYR A 151 6.65 6.14 -18.36
CA TYR A 151 7.41 5.96 -19.59
C TYR A 151 8.82 5.49 -19.26
N ASP A 152 9.15 4.31 -19.79
CA ASP A 152 10.51 3.76 -19.69
C ASP A 152 11.43 4.46 -20.70
N LYS A 153 12.51 5.06 -20.21
CA LYS A 153 13.47 5.82 -21.04
C LYS A 153 14.35 4.91 -21.89
N ALA A 154 14.62 3.69 -21.44
CA ALA A 154 15.48 2.74 -22.13
C ALA A 154 14.75 2.08 -23.32
N TYR A 155 13.49 1.69 -23.10
CA TYR A 155 12.68 1.00 -24.13
C TYR A 155 11.79 1.94 -24.93
N ALA A 156 11.72 3.22 -24.54
CA ALA A 156 10.92 4.24 -25.21
C ALA A 156 9.44 3.86 -25.35
N GLN A 157 8.86 3.28 -24.30
CA GLN A 157 7.47 2.81 -24.27
C GLN A 157 6.75 3.25 -22.99
N LEU A 158 5.41 3.29 -23.09
CA LEU A 158 4.58 3.39 -21.89
C LEU A 158 4.62 2.07 -21.14
N ILE A 159 4.57 2.19 -19.83
CA ILE A 159 4.55 1.08 -18.88
C ILE A 159 3.35 1.26 -17.94
N ASP A 160 2.67 0.17 -17.65
CA ASP A 160 1.58 0.11 -16.67
C ASP A 160 2.02 -0.68 -15.41
N ILE A 161 1.10 -0.89 -14.46
CA ILE A 161 1.43 -1.58 -13.22
C ILE A 161 1.97 -2.99 -13.47
N THR A 162 1.51 -3.69 -14.51
CA THR A 162 1.93 -5.06 -14.82
C THR A 162 3.38 -5.14 -15.29
N ASP A 163 3.88 -4.10 -15.92
CA ASP A 163 5.28 -4.02 -16.36
C ASP A 163 6.27 -3.99 -15.19
N PHE A 164 5.80 -3.53 -14.02
CA PHE A 164 6.58 -3.48 -12.79
C PHE A 164 6.53 -4.78 -11.98
N LEU A 165 5.56 -5.66 -12.25
CA LEU A 165 5.37 -6.91 -11.51
C LEU A 165 6.46 -7.93 -11.81
N GLU A 166 6.90 -8.68 -10.78
CA GLU A 166 8.01 -9.62 -10.90
C GLU A 166 7.59 -10.92 -11.60
N GLU A 167 6.40 -11.45 -11.27
CA GLU A 167 5.86 -12.72 -11.77
C GLU A 167 4.37 -12.61 -12.11
N GLU A 168 3.81 -13.64 -12.76
CA GLU A 168 2.40 -13.69 -13.19
C GLU A 168 1.42 -13.58 -12.02
N ASP A 169 1.75 -14.10 -10.82
CA ASP A 169 0.92 -14.03 -9.63
C ASP A 169 1.14 -12.76 -8.79
N SER A 170 2.03 -11.87 -9.21
CA SER A 170 2.39 -10.67 -8.44
C SER A 170 1.25 -9.67 -8.32
N LEU A 171 0.32 -9.63 -9.28
CA LEU A 171 -0.86 -8.79 -9.19
C LEU A 171 -1.80 -9.26 -8.05
N ASP A 172 -1.95 -10.57 -7.87
CA ASP A 172 -2.72 -11.12 -6.75
C ASP A 172 -2.06 -10.81 -5.40
N LYS A 173 -0.72 -10.88 -5.33
CA LYS A 173 0.05 -10.46 -4.15
C LYS A 173 -0.14 -8.98 -3.86
N LEU A 174 -0.07 -8.11 -4.88
CA LEU A 174 -0.31 -6.67 -4.74
C LEU A 174 -1.73 -6.37 -4.26
N SER A 175 -2.73 -7.04 -4.82
CA SER A 175 -4.14 -6.95 -4.40
C SER A 175 -4.31 -7.26 -2.91
N ASN A 176 -3.66 -8.31 -2.40
CA ASN A 176 -3.73 -8.69 -1.00
C ASN A 176 -3.03 -7.67 -0.08
N LEU A 177 -1.88 -7.14 -0.51
CA LEU A 177 -1.19 -6.06 0.21
C LEU A 177 -2.05 -4.80 0.24
N ALA A 178 -2.59 -4.39 -0.90
CA ALA A 178 -3.47 -3.23 -1.00
C ALA A 178 -4.70 -3.38 -0.09
N TYR A 179 -5.33 -4.57 -0.06
CA TYR A 179 -6.43 -4.85 0.85
C TYR A 179 -6.05 -4.62 2.31
N TYR A 180 -4.89 -5.14 2.72
CA TYR A 180 -4.41 -4.95 4.08
C TYR A 180 -4.26 -3.47 4.43
N TYR A 181 -3.59 -2.69 3.56
CA TYR A 181 -3.34 -1.27 3.79
C TYR A 181 -4.62 -0.41 3.71
N VAL A 182 -5.57 -0.74 2.82
CA VAL A 182 -6.89 -0.08 2.75
C VAL A 182 -7.68 -0.34 4.03
N MET A 183 -7.70 -1.57 4.53
CA MET A 183 -8.39 -1.90 5.78
C MET A 183 -7.69 -1.27 7.00
N GLN A 184 -6.37 -1.13 6.97
CA GLN A 184 -5.63 -0.39 7.99
C GLN A 184 -5.98 1.10 7.95
N TYR A 185 -5.98 1.72 6.76
CA TYR A 185 -6.42 3.10 6.57
C TYR A 185 -7.83 3.33 7.13
N SER A 186 -8.76 2.41 6.87
CA SER A 186 -10.13 2.45 7.42
C SER A 186 -10.14 2.43 8.95
N ARG A 187 -9.34 1.57 9.59
CA ARG A 187 -9.22 1.49 11.05
C ARG A 187 -8.64 2.76 11.64
N ASP A 188 -7.53 3.25 11.08
CA ASP A 188 -6.79 4.41 11.59
C ASP A 188 -7.61 5.71 11.51
N ASN A 189 -8.50 5.80 10.52
CA ASN A 189 -9.39 6.95 10.29
C ASN A 189 -10.83 6.74 10.82
N ASN A 190 -11.14 5.59 11.47
CA ASN A 190 -12.48 5.22 11.98
C ASN A 190 -13.58 5.27 10.90
N LEU A 191 -13.30 4.84 9.68
CA LEU A 191 -14.21 4.94 8.53
C LEU A 191 -15.15 3.73 8.36
N GLY A 192 -14.79 2.56 8.90
CA GLY A 192 -15.63 1.36 8.89
C GLY A 192 -15.93 0.84 7.47
N PHE A 193 -14.92 0.70 6.61
CA PHE A 193 -15.10 0.22 5.23
C PHE A 193 -15.73 -1.18 5.19
N ASP A 194 -16.59 -1.41 4.21
CA ASP A 194 -17.16 -2.72 3.91
C ASP A 194 -16.09 -3.61 3.24
N SER A 195 -15.80 -4.75 3.86
CA SER A 195 -14.74 -5.65 3.38
C SER A 195 -15.04 -6.27 2.02
N GLU A 196 -16.29 -6.46 1.64
CA GLU A 196 -16.65 -7.01 0.33
C GLU A 196 -16.50 -5.95 -0.76
N MET A 197 -16.85 -4.69 -0.47
CA MET A 197 -16.59 -3.58 -1.38
C MET A 197 -15.09 -3.41 -1.64
N VAL A 198 -14.26 -3.44 -0.58
CA VAL A 198 -12.81 -3.38 -0.71
C VAL A 198 -12.27 -4.52 -1.56
N LYS A 199 -12.72 -5.77 -1.34
CA LYS A 199 -12.30 -6.94 -2.13
C LYS A 199 -12.66 -6.79 -3.62
N LEU A 200 -13.85 -6.29 -3.92
CA LEU A 200 -14.29 -6.05 -5.30
C LEU A 200 -13.44 -4.98 -5.99
N GLY A 201 -13.19 -3.86 -5.30
CA GLY A 201 -12.39 -2.74 -5.83
C GLY A 201 -10.90 -3.04 -5.96
N LEU A 202 -10.41 -4.09 -5.30
CA LEU A 202 -9.03 -4.58 -5.36
C LEU A 202 -8.92 -5.93 -6.08
N GLY A 203 -9.94 -6.32 -6.86
CA GLY A 203 -9.91 -7.57 -7.64
C GLY A 203 -8.64 -7.69 -8.49
N ASN A 204 -8.25 -8.92 -8.84
CA ASN A 204 -7.06 -9.23 -9.64
C ASN A 204 -7.23 -8.81 -11.11
N ASP A 205 -7.36 -7.49 -11.33
CA ASP A 205 -7.44 -6.85 -12.64
C ASP A 205 -6.51 -5.62 -12.62
N PRO A 206 -5.57 -5.46 -13.57
CA PRO A 206 -4.67 -4.32 -13.63
C PRO A 206 -5.35 -2.95 -13.59
N ILE A 207 -6.57 -2.84 -14.10
CA ILE A 207 -7.35 -1.60 -14.12
C ILE A 207 -7.61 -1.07 -12.70
N ASN A 208 -7.70 -1.96 -11.70
CA ASN A 208 -7.89 -1.58 -10.30
C ASN A 208 -6.66 -0.91 -9.69
N PHE A 209 -5.52 -0.92 -10.38
CA PHE A 209 -4.23 -0.40 -9.93
C PHE A 209 -3.63 0.58 -10.92
N GLU A 210 -4.42 1.17 -11.82
CA GLU A 210 -3.91 2.11 -12.83
C GLU A 210 -3.48 3.47 -12.23
N HIS A 211 -3.95 3.79 -11.01
CA HIS A 211 -3.60 5.03 -10.30
C HIS A 211 -2.56 4.74 -9.23
N PHE A 212 -1.30 4.79 -9.61
CA PHE A 212 -0.18 4.51 -8.72
C PHE A 212 0.97 5.50 -8.93
N LYS A 213 1.83 5.63 -7.92
CA LYS A 213 3.12 6.31 -8.10
C LYS A 213 4.19 5.73 -7.17
N PHE A 214 5.44 5.68 -7.65
CA PHE A 214 6.60 5.36 -6.84
C PHE A 214 7.09 6.60 -6.10
N THR A 215 7.11 6.54 -4.77
CA THR A 215 7.59 7.61 -3.89
C THR A 215 8.93 7.22 -3.26
N ASP A 216 9.47 8.06 -2.38
CA ASP A 216 10.64 7.70 -1.56
C ASP A 216 10.31 6.68 -0.46
N LYS A 217 9.03 6.47 -0.13
CA LYS A 217 8.56 5.58 0.94
C LYS A 217 8.08 4.23 0.46
N GLY A 218 7.66 4.11 -0.81
CA GLY A 218 7.07 2.91 -1.36
C GLY A 218 6.21 3.18 -2.58
N LEU A 219 5.39 2.20 -2.93
CA LEU A 219 4.35 2.30 -3.96
C LEU A 219 3.10 2.90 -3.34
N GLU A 220 2.75 4.10 -3.75
CA GLU A 220 1.49 4.74 -3.42
C GLU A 220 0.43 4.30 -4.42
N LEU A 221 -0.72 3.83 -3.91
CA LEU A 221 -1.89 3.43 -4.66
C LEU A 221 -3.04 4.38 -4.32
N LEU A 222 -3.68 4.90 -5.35
CA LEU A 222 -4.77 5.85 -5.24
C LEU A 222 -6.06 5.17 -5.72
N PHE A 223 -7.07 5.19 -4.87
CA PHE A 223 -8.38 4.61 -5.19
C PHE A 223 -9.43 5.70 -5.19
N PRO A 224 -10.05 5.99 -6.35
CA PRO A 224 -11.11 7.01 -6.43
C PRO A 224 -12.33 6.62 -5.60
N PRO A 225 -13.21 7.58 -5.28
CA PRO A 225 -14.48 7.31 -4.61
C PRO A 225 -15.26 6.18 -5.30
N TYR A 226 -15.91 5.34 -4.51
CA TYR A 226 -16.66 4.15 -4.93
C TYR A 226 -15.82 2.93 -5.34
N GLN A 227 -14.51 3.01 -5.53
CA GLN A 227 -13.72 1.84 -5.85
C GLN A 227 -13.56 0.91 -4.62
N VAL A 228 -13.03 1.43 -3.52
CA VAL A 228 -12.78 0.64 -2.29
C VAL A 228 -13.62 1.09 -1.10
N ALA A 229 -14.27 2.24 -1.19
CA ALA A 229 -15.10 2.81 -0.13
C ALA A 229 -16.23 3.66 -0.72
N SER A 230 -17.25 3.98 0.11
CA SER A 230 -18.33 4.87 -0.30
C SER A 230 -17.81 6.28 -0.61
N TYR A 231 -18.58 7.04 -1.39
CA TYR A 231 -18.27 8.44 -1.74
C TYR A 231 -17.92 9.33 -0.55
N ALA A 232 -18.55 9.09 0.60
CA ALA A 232 -18.31 9.89 1.82
C ALA A 232 -16.89 9.74 2.39
N ALA A 233 -16.18 8.68 2.04
CA ALA A 233 -14.79 8.47 2.42
C ALA A 233 -13.81 9.31 1.57
N GLY A 234 -14.27 9.82 0.42
CA GLY A 234 -13.41 10.47 -0.54
C GLY A 234 -12.46 9.52 -1.25
N GLU A 235 -11.34 10.03 -1.71
CA GLU A 235 -10.23 9.26 -2.26
C GLU A 235 -9.49 8.52 -1.15
N VAL A 236 -9.13 7.27 -1.40
CA VAL A 236 -8.35 6.46 -0.46
C VAL A 236 -6.94 6.29 -1.01
N ASN A 237 -5.97 6.87 -0.31
CA ASN A 237 -4.55 6.78 -0.65
C ASN A 237 -3.82 5.92 0.36
N ILE A 238 -3.13 4.91 -0.11
CA ILE A 238 -2.29 4.05 0.71
C ILE A 238 -0.87 4.00 0.16
N THR A 239 0.10 3.75 1.03
CA THR A 239 1.48 3.49 0.62
C THR A 239 1.88 2.10 1.07
N VAL A 240 2.27 1.25 0.11
CA VAL A 240 2.88 -0.05 0.37
C VAL A 240 4.39 0.14 0.42
N PRO A 241 5.06 -0.09 1.56
CA PRO A 241 6.49 0.08 1.70
C PRO A 241 7.28 -0.84 0.77
N TYR A 242 8.48 -0.44 0.36
CA TYR A 242 9.30 -1.22 -0.57
C TYR A 242 9.72 -2.59 -0.04
N ASP A 243 9.97 -2.74 1.25
CA ASP A 243 10.31 -4.01 1.90
C ASP A 243 9.18 -5.04 1.80
N GLU A 244 7.93 -4.59 1.77
CA GLU A 244 6.75 -5.42 1.55
C GLU A 244 6.53 -5.81 0.08
N LEU A 245 7.13 -5.06 -0.85
CA LEU A 245 7.01 -5.27 -2.29
C LEU A 245 8.07 -6.25 -2.86
N VAL A 246 8.97 -6.77 -2.01
CA VAL A 246 9.93 -7.81 -2.42
C VAL A 246 9.20 -9.07 -2.86
N GLY A 247 9.47 -9.55 -4.08
CA GLY A 247 8.75 -10.67 -4.71
C GLY A 247 7.36 -10.30 -5.25
N VAL A 248 7.06 -9.01 -5.33
CA VAL A 248 5.87 -8.46 -5.97
C VAL A 248 6.28 -7.53 -7.12
N ILE A 249 7.16 -6.56 -6.85
CA ILE A 249 7.69 -5.61 -7.82
C ILE A 249 9.12 -6.01 -8.18
N LYS A 250 9.45 -5.91 -9.46
CA LYS A 250 10.81 -6.17 -9.98
C LYS A 250 11.85 -5.37 -9.21
N LYS A 251 12.97 -6.02 -8.90
CA LYS A 251 14.01 -5.52 -8.02
C LYS A 251 14.59 -4.16 -8.44
N GLU A 252 14.66 -3.88 -9.73
CA GLU A 252 15.17 -2.62 -10.28
C GLU A 252 14.33 -1.39 -9.91
N TYR A 253 13.05 -1.58 -9.53
CA TYR A 253 12.14 -0.52 -9.11
C TYR A 253 12.05 -0.36 -7.58
N LEU A 254 12.66 -1.27 -6.83
CA LEU A 254 12.69 -1.23 -5.36
C LEU A 254 13.81 -0.29 -4.89
N LYS A 255 13.47 0.95 -4.54
CA LYS A 255 14.43 1.97 -4.09
C LYS A 255 14.89 1.72 -2.66
N ASN A 256 16.21 1.84 -2.41
CA ASN A 256 16.83 1.84 -1.06
C ASN A 256 16.65 0.57 -0.21
N ILE A 257 16.33 -0.57 -0.81
CA ILE A 257 16.32 -1.81 -0.06
C ILE A 257 17.74 -2.39 -0.09
N SER A 258 18.41 -2.31 1.04
CA SER A 258 19.42 -3.30 1.36
C SER A 258 18.68 -4.62 1.58
N ILE A 259 18.55 -5.45 0.52
CA ILE A 259 18.11 -6.83 0.68
C ILE A 259 19.25 -7.58 1.38
N ASN A 260 19.44 -7.24 2.64
CA ASN A 260 20.32 -7.93 3.54
C ASN A 260 19.44 -8.64 4.57
N ASP A 261 18.83 -9.76 4.15
CA ASP A 261 18.23 -10.73 5.10
C ASP A 261 19.26 -11.12 6.18
N LYS A 262 20.55 -10.82 5.93
CA LYS A 262 21.64 -11.05 6.87
C LYS A 262 21.88 -9.93 7.90
N GLU A 263 21.48 -8.69 7.64
CA GLU A 263 21.73 -7.57 8.57
C GLU A 263 20.72 -7.46 9.71
N ASN A 264 19.56 -8.12 9.59
CA ASN A 264 18.56 -8.18 10.66
C ASN A 264 18.77 -9.30 11.68
N GLN A 265 19.90 -9.98 11.64
CA GLN A 265 20.20 -11.06 12.58
C GLN A 265 20.49 -10.49 13.97
N ILE A 266 19.69 -10.93 14.97
CA ILE A 266 19.79 -10.44 16.34
C ILE A 266 20.81 -11.21 17.17
N THR A 267 21.32 -12.31 16.65
CA THR A 267 22.17 -13.10 17.50
C THR A 267 23.45 -12.35 17.87
N LYS A 268 23.58 -12.05 19.18
CA LYS A 268 24.80 -11.51 19.77
C LYS A 268 25.78 -12.62 20.14
N ARG A 269 25.45 -13.89 19.81
CA ARG A 269 26.27 -15.07 20.17
C ARG A 269 27.30 -15.32 19.08
N ASN A 270 28.46 -15.82 19.48
CA ASN A 270 29.46 -16.33 18.57
C ASN A 270 29.03 -17.73 18.05
N LEU A 271 28.34 -17.77 16.92
CA LEU A 271 27.77 -18.99 16.36
C LEU A 271 28.83 -20.06 16.02
N LYS A 272 30.10 -19.67 15.80
CA LYS A 272 31.21 -20.63 15.53
C LYS A 272 31.44 -21.62 16.69
N GLU A 273 31.09 -21.23 17.93
CA GLU A 273 31.25 -22.09 19.10
C GLU A 273 30.26 -23.27 19.12
N PHE A 274 29.24 -23.21 18.25
CA PHE A 274 28.19 -24.19 18.14
C PHE A 274 28.36 -25.13 16.93
N SER A 275 29.28 -24.87 16.01
CA SER A 275 29.42 -25.59 14.73
C SER A 275 29.72 -27.09 14.88
N ASN A 276 30.30 -27.54 16.02
CA ASN A 276 30.61 -28.93 16.30
C ASN A 276 29.70 -29.54 17.39
N LYS A 277 28.61 -28.87 17.77
CA LYS A 277 27.66 -29.37 18.76
C LYS A 277 26.42 -29.95 18.08
N LYS A 278 25.75 -30.87 18.74
CA LYS A 278 24.38 -31.26 18.36
C LYS A 278 23.46 -30.11 18.67
N LEU A 279 22.69 -29.65 17.69
CA LEU A 279 21.78 -28.50 17.82
C LEU A 279 20.34 -29.01 18.00
N ILE A 280 19.58 -28.33 18.84
CA ILE A 280 18.14 -28.53 19.00
C ILE A 280 17.43 -27.21 19.23
N ALA A 281 16.30 -26.99 18.54
CA ALA A 281 15.47 -25.82 18.71
C ALA A 281 14.24 -26.13 19.56
N PHE A 282 14.15 -25.50 20.73
CA PHE A 282 12.93 -25.48 21.51
C PHE A 282 12.05 -24.35 21.01
N THR A 283 10.83 -24.66 20.62
CA THR A 283 9.89 -23.70 20.06
C THR A 283 8.58 -23.71 20.85
N PHE A 284 8.02 -22.51 21.10
CA PHE A 284 6.84 -22.36 21.93
C PHE A 284 5.75 -21.62 21.17
N ASP A 285 4.59 -22.23 21.02
CA ASP A 285 3.43 -21.72 20.31
C ASP A 285 2.39 -21.09 21.26
N ASP A 286 1.48 -20.29 20.72
CA ASP A 286 0.32 -19.70 21.39
C ASP A 286 0.62 -18.62 22.44
N GLY A 287 1.89 -18.39 22.74
CA GLY A 287 2.31 -17.34 23.68
C GLY A 287 2.16 -15.91 23.13
N PRO A 288 2.66 -14.92 23.83
CA PRO A 288 3.21 -14.99 25.19
C PRO A 288 2.16 -15.27 26.27
N SER A 289 2.60 -15.83 27.40
CA SER A 289 1.75 -16.08 28.55
C SER A 289 2.40 -15.62 29.86
N PHE A 290 1.73 -15.82 30.98
CA PHE A 290 2.29 -15.62 32.29
C PHE A 290 3.54 -16.51 32.53
N ASN A 291 3.52 -17.75 32.02
CA ASN A 291 4.62 -18.71 32.18
C ASN A 291 5.85 -18.41 31.32
N THR A 292 5.72 -17.57 30.27
CA THR A 292 6.85 -17.15 29.44
C THR A 292 7.97 -16.52 30.27
N ASN A 293 7.62 -15.71 31.28
CA ASN A 293 8.64 -15.11 32.17
C ASN A 293 9.43 -16.16 32.95
N LYS A 294 8.76 -17.21 33.47
CA LYS A 294 9.42 -18.32 34.15
C LYS A 294 10.43 -19.02 33.24
N LEU A 295 10.07 -19.23 31.97
CA LEU A 295 10.98 -19.80 30.98
C LEU A 295 12.20 -18.88 30.79
N LEU A 296 11.98 -17.60 30.48
CA LEU A 296 13.05 -16.62 30.24
C LEU A 296 14.04 -16.51 31.39
N ASP A 297 13.55 -16.51 32.64
CA ASP A 297 14.38 -16.40 33.85
C ASP A 297 15.33 -17.61 34.05
N ASN A 298 15.13 -18.69 33.31
CA ASN A 298 15.91 -19.90 33.43
C ASN A 298 16.77 -20.24 32.20
N LEU A 299 16.57 -19.61 31.04
CA LEU A 299 17.28 -19.94 29.81
C LEU A 299 18.81 -19.76 29.93
N ASP A 300 19.27 -18.73 30.59
CA ASP A 300 20.70 -18.43 30.74
C ASP A 300 21.47 -19.53 31.51
N LYS A 301 20.82 -20.31 32.40
CA LYS A 301 21.42 -21.44 33.09
C LYS A 301 21.93 -22.50 32.10
N TYR A 302 21.27 -22.61 30.98
CA TYR A 302 21.56 -23.63 29.96
C TYR A 302 22.29 -23.02 28.75
N ASP A 303 22.58 -21.73 28.73
CA ASP A 303 23.04 -20.99 27.56
C ASP A 303 22.08 -21.20 26.39
N ALA A 304 20.77 -21.16 26.69
CA ALA A 304 19.73 -21.47 25.73
C ALA A 304 19.14 -20.21 25.08
N ARG A 305 18.83 -20.34 23.79
CA ARG A 305 17.94 -19.42 23.07
C ARG A 305 16.85 -20.26 22.42
N VAL A 306 15.64 -19.72 22.43
CA VAL A 306 14.46 -20.43 21.95
C VAL A 306 13.71 -19.58 20.92
N THR A 307 12.74 -20.21 20.24
CA THR A 307 11.86 -19.50 19.31
C THR A 307 10.44 -19.46 19.85
N PHE A 308 9.84 -18.28 19.87
CA PHE A 308 8.45 -18.07 20.25
C PHE A 308 7.61 -17.79 19.02
N PHE A 309 6.68 -18.67 18.68
CA PHE A 309 5.64 -18.43 17.67
C PHE A 309 4.42 -17.83 18.38
N VAL A 310 4.30 -16.52 18.33
CA VAL A 310 3.33 -15.79 19.16
C VAL A 310 2.04 -15.50 18.43
N LEU A 311 0.91 -15.48 19.16
CA LEU A 311 -0.35 -14.98 18.66
C LEU A 311 -0.39 -13.45 18.71
N GLY A 312 -0.68 -12.82 17.58
CA GLY A 312 -0.74 -11.36 17.49
C GLY A 312 -1.70 -10.73 18.51
N SER A 313 -2.84 -11.37 18.76
CA SER A 313 -3.83 -10.94 19.74
C SER A 313 -3.31 -10.86 21.19
N ARG A 314 -2.20 -11.55 21.50
CA ARG A 314 -1.61 -11.58 22.86
C ARG A 314 -0.43 -10.62 23.02
N VAL A 315 0.16 -10.17 21.91
CA VAL A 315 1.39 -9.36 21.92
C VAL A 315 1.25 -8.08 22.77
N ASN A 316 0.16 -7.34 22.61
CA ASN A 316 -0.05 -6.10 23.35
C ASN A 316 -0.13 -6.33 24.87
N GLN A 317 -0.85 -7.36 25.31
CA GLN A 317 -1.02 -7.70 26.72
C GLN A 317 0.31 -8.07 27.38
N TYR A 318 1.18 -8.76 26.66
CA TYR A 318 2.47 -9.26 27.17
C TYR A 318 3.67 -8.54 26.52
N SER A 319 3.49 -7.30 26.09
CA SER A 319 4.52 -6.54 25.37
C SER A 319 5.86 -6.45 26.09
N LYS A 320 5.85 -6.27 27.42
CA LYS A 320 7.07 -6.24 28.25
C LYS A 320 7.80 -7.59 28.26
N THR A 321 7.06 -8.68 28.34
CA THR A 321 7.62 -10.06 28.31
C THR A 321 8.21 -10.34 26.93
N LEU A 322 7.52 -9.97 25.86
CA LEU A 322 7.99 -10.18 24.49
C LEU A 322 9.25 -9.35 24.20
N LYS A 323 9.27 -8.09 24.63
CA LYS A 323 10.46 -7.23 24.51
C LYS A 323 11.65 -7.84 25.25
N LYS A 324 11.45 -8.32 26.50
CA LYS A 324 12.48 -9.04 27.26
C LYS A 324 12.99 -10.27 26.52
N ALA A 325 12.08 -11.12 25.99
CA ALA A 325 12.45 -12.30 25.24
C ALA A 325 13.37 -11.96 24.06
N HIS A 326 13.01 -10.92 23.31
CA HIS A 326 13.77 -10.40 22.18
C HIS A 326 15.16 -9.88 22.60
N GLU A 327 15.22 -9.02 23.64
CA GLU A 327 16.47 -8.45 24.16
C GLU A 327 17.44 -9.53 24.69
N MET A 328 16.93 -10.65 25.15
CA MET A 328 17.70 -11.84 25.52
C MET A 328 18.20 -12.65 24.30
N GLY A 329 17.87 -12.27 23.07
CA GLY A 329 18.30 -12.93 21.83
C GLY A 329 17.45 -14.13 21.42
N ASN A 330 16.24 -14.27 21.97
CA ASN A 330 15.29 -15.26 21.49
C ASN A 330 14.64 -14.79 20.19
N LEU A 331 14.28 -15.71 19.29
CA LEU A 331 13.57 -15.41 18.07
C LEU A 331 12.08 -15.26 18.36
N ILE A 332 11.50 -14.16 17.87
CA ILE A 332 10.07 -13.93 17.89
C ILE A 332 9.53 -14.16 16.49
N ALA A 333 8.55 -15.02 16.36
CA ALA A 333 7.97 -15.49 15.11
C ALA A 333 6.43 -15.44 15.15
N SER A 334 5.80 -15.49 13.99
CA SER A 334 4.34 -15.38 13.85
C SER A 334 3.64 -16.72 14.01
N HIS A 335 2.55 -16.77 14.82
CA HIS A 335 1.61 -17.88 14.88
C HIS A 335 0.19 -17.48 14.48
N THR A 336 0.08 -16.48 13.58
CA THR A 336 -1.15 -15.80 13.19
C THR A 336 -1.79 -14.96 14.32
N TYR A 337 -2.82 -14.17 14.00
CA TYR A 337 -3.37 -13.23 14.97
C TYR A 337 -4.27 -13.91 15.99
N ASN A 338 -5.20 -14.76 15.54
CA ASN A 338 -6.23 -15.38 16.38
C ASN A 338 -6.19 -16.93 16.38
N HIS A 339 -5.12 -17.55 15.93
CA HIS A 339 -4.99 -19.01 15.82
C HIS A 339 -6.07 -19.67 14.94
N LYS A 340 -6.51 -19.00 13.87
CA LYS A 340 -7.51 -19.55 12.96
C LYS A 340 -6.88 -20.59 12.03
N ASN A 341 -7.64 -21.65 11.70
CA ASN A 341 -7.24 -22.60 10.67
C ASN A 341 -7.24 -21.90 9.30
N LEU A 342 -6.06 -21.67 8.73
CA LEU A 342 -5.88 -20.94 7.48
C LEU A 342 -6.60 -21.58 6.28
N PHE A 343 -6.79 -22.93 6.29
CA PHE A 343 -7.58 -23.61 5.24
C PHE A 343 -9.06 -23.26 5.21
N LYS A 344 -9.58 -22.60 6.26
CA LYS A 344 -10.99 -22.18 6.36
C LYS A 344 -11.20 -20.69 6.07
N LEU A 345 -10.14 -20.00 5.70
CA LEU A 345 -10.12 -18.56 5.47
C LEU A 345 -9.97 -18.26 3.98
N ASP A 346 -10.54 -17.14 3.55
CA ASP A 346 -10.21 -16.58 2.24
C ASP A 346 -8.83 -15.89 2.26
N LYS A 347 -8.33 -15.56 1.06
CA LYS A 347 -6.99 -14.97 0.91
C LYS A 347 -6.80 -13.66 1.70
N PHE A 348 -7.82 -12.82 1.79
CA PHE A 348 -7.75 -11.55 2.50
C PHE A 348 -7.72 -11.77 4.02
N GLN A 349 -8.50 -12.72 4.51
CA GLN A 349 -8.47 -13.12 5.92
C GLN A 349 -7.14 -13.74 6.32
N ILE A 350 -6.53 -14.56 5.44
CA ILE A 350 -5.18 -15.11 5.65
C ILE A 350 -4.17 -13.97 5.75
N THR A 351 -4.21 -13.02 4.81
CA THR A 351 -3.31 -11.87 4.81
C THR A 351 -3.45 -11.06 6.11
N SER A 352 -4.68 -10.77 6.57
CA SER A 352 -4.90 -10.06 7.83
C SER A 352 -4.36 -10.82 9.04
N GLU A 353 -4.62 -12.15 9.16
CA GLU A 353 -4.12 -12.96 10.27
C GLU A 353 -2.58 -12.92 10.37
N ILE A 354 -1.89 -12.86 9.24
CA ILE A 354 -0.42 -12.81 9.18
C ILE A 354 0.08 -11.38 9.45
N ARG A 355 -0.44 -10.38 8.73
CA ARG A 355 0.02 -8.99 8.79
C ARG A 355 -0.27 -8.33 10.14
N ASP A 356 -1.49 -8.48 10.65
CA ASP A 356 -1.83 -7.93 11.98
C ASP A 356 -0.91 -8.50 13.06
N THR A 357 -0.43 -9.75 12.93
CA THR A 357 0.55 -10.34 13.85
C THR A 357 1.92 -9.70 13.69
N ASN A 358 2.41 -9.56 12.45
CA ASN A 358 3.72 -8.98 12.17
C ASN A 358 3.78 -7.53 12.66
N ASP A 359 2.72 -6.74 12.44
CA ASP A 359 2.62 -5.36 12.93
C ASP A 359 2.62 -5.29 14.45
N ALA A 360 1.87 -6.18 15.12
CA ALA A 360 1.88 -6.24 16.57
C ALA A 360 3.29 -6.57 17.11
N ILE A 361 3.99 -7.51 16.49
CA ILE A 361 5.37 -7.87 16.83
C ILE A 361 6.30 -6.68 16.58
N LYS A 362 6.28 -6.10 15.37
CA LYS A 362 7.11 -4.96 14.97
C LYS A 362 6.96 -3.77 15.91
N LYS A 363 5.74 -3.47 16.33
CA LYS A 363 5.45 -2.38 17.27
C LYS A 363 6.14 -2.57 18.62
N VAL A 364 6.33 -3.81 19.07
CA VAL A 364 6.91 -4.13 20.38
C VAL A 364 8.43 -4.29 20.34
N ILE A 365 8.95 -4.98 19.32
CA ILE A 365 10.39 -5.32 19.23
C ILE A 365 11.17 -4.45 18.26
N GLY A 366 10.46 -3.62 17.44
CA GLY A 366 11.09 -2.67 16.52
C GLY A 366 11.59 -3.27 15.20
N ARG A 367 11.26 -4.55 14.90
CA ARG A 367 11.66 -5.23 13.66
C ARG A 367 10.59 -6.20 13.17
N ASP A 368 10.66 -6.51 11.89
CA ASP A 368 9.81 -7.50 11.25
C ASP A 368 10.20 -8.93 11.63
N THR A 369 9.25 -9.85 11.54
CA THR A 369 9.52 -11.30 11.61
C THR A 369 9.27 -11.93 10.25
N PHE A 370 10.14 -12.86 9.87
CA PHE A 370 10.07 -13.57 8.60
C PHE A 370 9.72 -15.05 8.77
N TYR A 371 9.38 -15.48 9.97
CA TYR A 371 9.11 -16.87 10.31
C TYR A 371 7.65 -17.05 10.70
N LEU A 372 6.99 -18.02 10.07
CA LEU A 372 5.59 -18.37 10.32
C LEU A 372 5.49 -19.84 10.73
N ARG A 373 4.77 -20.13 11.80
CA ARG A 373 4.19 -21.43 12.05
C ARG A 373 2.68 -21.34 11.90
N PRO A 374 2.08 -21.99 10.89
CA PRO A 374 0.64 -21.93 10.71
C PRO A 374 -0.06 -22.75 11.81
N PRO A 375 -1.21 -22.30 12.34
CA PRO A 375 -2.00 -23.07 13.28
C PRO A 375 -2.30 -24.48 12.76
N TYR A 376 -2.20 -25.46 13.65
CA TYR A 376 -2.41 -26.90 13.34
C TYR A 376 -1.40 -27.48 12.32
N GLY A 377 -0.36 -26.76 11.94
CA GLY A 377 0.55 -27.14 10.87
C GLY A 377 -0.07 -27.09 9.47
N ASN A 378 -1.26 -26.51 9.31
CA ASN A 378 -2.00 -26.48 8.06
C ASN A 378 -1.46 -25.41 7.10
N ILE A 379 -0.77 -25.86 6.07
CA ILE A 379 -0.11 -25.02 5.07
C ILE A 379 -0.19 -25.67 3.68
N ASN A 380 -0.33 -24.85 2.64
CA ASN A 380 -0.20 -25.24 1.24
C ASN A 380 0.59 -24.18 0.47
N SER A 381 0.80 -24.39 -0.83
CA SER A 381 1.54 -23.47 -1.70
C SER A 381 0.92 -22.08 -1.73
N ASP A 382 -0.41 -21.99 -1.82
CA ASP A 382 -1.11 -20.70 -1.93
C ASP A 382 -0.97 -19.88 -0.64
N ILE A 383 -1.11 -20.53 0.53
CA ILE A 383 -0.91 -19.85 1.82
C ILE A 383 0.55 -19.40 1.98
N LYS A 384 1.53 -20.20 1.54
CA LYS A 384 2.96 -19.81 1.57
C LYS A 384 3.22 -18.57 0.72
N LYS A 385 2.66 -18.52 -0.49
CA LYS A 385 2.76 -17.35 -1.37
C LYS A 385 2.14 -16.10 -0.73
N LEU A 386 0.94 -16.23 -0.15
CA LEU A 386 0.28 -15.12 0.55
C LEU A 386 1.06 -14.65 1.78
N ALA A 387 1.62 -15.60 2.53
CA ALA A 387 2.40 -15.28 3.73
C ALA A 387 3.74 -14.62 3.40
N ASN A 388 4.39 -15.05 2.34
CA ASN A 388 5.75 -14.66 1.94
C ASN A 388 6.77 -14.76 3.09
N MET A 389 6.64 -15.81 3.92
CA MET A 389 7.43 -16.07 5.13
C MET A 389 8.03 -17.47 5.12
N TYR A 390 9.12 -17.67 5.87
CA TYR A 390 9.69 -19.01 6.09
C TYR A 390 8.75 -19.84 6.96
N THR A 391 8.26 -20.96 6.41
CA THR A 391 7.34 -21.86 7.13
C THR A 391 8.10 -22.86 7.96
N ILE A 392 7.95 -22.77 9.29
CA ILE A 392 8.61 -23.64 10.25
C ILE A 392 7.55 -24.52 10.94
N LEU A 393 7.67 -25.81 10.76
CA LEU A 393 6.87 -26.82 11.45
C LEU A 393 7.70 -27.47 12.57
N TRP A 394 7.50 -28.75 12.84
CA TRP A 394 8.22 -29.52 13.89
C TRP A 394 8.34 -30.98 13.52
N ASP A 395 9.26 -31.66 14.12
CA ASP A 395 9.43 -33.11 14.06
C ASP A 395 9.28 -33.78 15.42
N LEU A 396 9.42 -33.04 16.54
CA LEU A 396 9.17 -33.56 17.88
C LEU A 396 7.91 -32.89 18.47
N ASP A 397 6.79 -33.62 18.39
CA ASP A 397 5.51 -33.16 19.02
C ASP A 397 5.41 -33.77 20.42
N THR A 398 5.50 -32.92 21.43
CA THR A 398 5.46 -33.35 22.84
C THR A 398 4.04 -33.69 23.33
N GLU A 399 3.01 -33.30 22.59
CA GLU A 399 1.60 -33.34 23.01
C GLU A 399 1.38 -32.73 24.41
N ASP A 400 2.15 -31.72 24.78
CA ASP A 400 2.15 -31.03 26.09
C ASP A 400 0.79 -30.41 26.45
N TRP A 401 0.10 -29.89 25.45
CA TRP A 401 -1.24 -29.34 25.58
C TRP A 401 -2.27 -30.37 26.04
N LYS A 402 -2.04 -31.65 25.73
CA LYS A 402 -2.94 -32.77 26.01
C LYS A 402 -2.63 -33.43 27.37
N TYR A 403 -1.37 -33.74 27.60
CA TYR A 403 -0.99 -34.54 28.77
C TYR A 403 -0.65 -33.72 29.99
N LYS A 404 -0.10 -32.52 29.83
CA LYS A 404 0.24 -31.56 30.91
C LYS A 404 1.08 -32.23 32.04
N ASP A 405 2.01 -33.07 31.67
CA ASP A 405 2.89 -33.81 32.58
C ASP A 405 4.36 -33.48 32.28
N LYS A 406 5.01 -32.82 33.24
CA LYS A 406 6.41 -32.38 33.15
C LYS A 406 7.35 -33.53 32.78
N MET A 407 7.24 -34.68 33.47
CA MET A 407 8.19 -35.80 33.29
C MET A 407 7.97 -36.48 31.94
N ARG A 408 6.73 -36.63 31.52
CA ARG A 408 6.39 -37.16 30.19
C ARG A 408 6.96 -36.29 29.08
N ILE A 409 6.79 -34.97 29.17
CA ILE A 409 7.30 -34.00 28.21
C ILE A 409 8.85 -34.10 28.14
N SER A 410 9.52 -34.02 29.30
CA SER A 410 10.97 -34.08 29.37
C SER A 410 11.51 -35.43 28.85
N ASN A 411 10.92 -36.54 29.24
CA ASN A 411 11.35 -37.88 28.79
C ASN A 411 11.21 -38.02 27.26
N TYR A 412 10.04 -37.61 26.70
CA TYR A 412 9.82 -37.66 25.27
C TYR A 412 10.88 -36.86 24.49
N ILE A 413 11.15 -35.60 24.92
CA ILE A 413 12.16 -34.77 24.28
C ILE A 413 13.54 -35.42 24.33
N VAL A 414 13.97 -35.91 25.51
CA VAL A 414 15.30 -36.48 25.70
C VAL A 414 15.50 -37.81 24.95
N GLU A 415 14.47 -38.63 24.88
CA GLU A 415 14.50 -39.96 24.19
C GLU A 415 14.51 -39.81 22.67
N ASN A 416 13.91 -38.72 22.12
CA ASN A 416 13.79 -38.52 20.68
C ASN A 416 14.72 -37.39 20.14
N ALA A 417 15.50 -36.73 21.00
CA ALA A 417 16.40 -35.67 20.59
C ALA A 417 17.45 -36.12 19.58
N HIS A 418 17.61 -35.39 18.51
CA HIS A 418 18.64 -35.55 17.51
C HIS A 418 19.17 -34.20 17.02
N ASP A 419 20.29 -34.19 16.30
CA ASP A 419 20.87 -32.98 15.76
C ASP A 419 19.97 -32.39 14.66
N GLY A 420 19.54 -31.16 14.84
CA GLY A 420 18.65 -30.44 13.92
C GLY A 420 17.16 -30.56 14.27
N ALA A 421 16.81 -31.20 15.39
CA ALA A 421 15.41 -31.34 15.80
C ALA A 421 14.74 -30.02 16.14
N ILE A 422 13.44 -29.90 15.82
CA ILE A 422 12.56 -28.81 16.17
C ILE A 422 11.44 -29.33 17.08
N VAL A 423 11.43 -28.87 18.33
CA VAL A 423 10.49 -29.32 19.36
C VAL A 423 9.29 -28.36 19.44
N LEU A 424 8.09 -28.93 19.32
CA LEU A 424 6.83 -28.22 19.56
C LEU A 424 6.47 -28.28 21.05
N LEU A 425 6.24 -27.09 21.62
CA LEU A 425 5.77 -26.86 22.98
C LEU A 425 4.82 -25.66 23.00
N HIS A 426 4.15 -25.47 24.14
CA HIS A 426 3.29 -24.31 24.39
C HIS A 426 3.62 -23.71 25.75
N ASP A 427 4.06 -22.45 25.79
CA ASP A 427 4.38 -21.76 27.06
C ASP A 427 3.13 -21.31 27.84
N LEU A 428 1.94 -21.72 27.38
CA LEU A 428 0.67 -21.53 28.08
C LEU A 428 0.59 -22.35 29.39
N TYR A 429 1.30 -23.46 29.46
CA TYR A 429 1.22 -24.39 30.58
C TYR A 429 2.53 -24.42 31.37
N GLU A 430 2.41 -24.31 32.71
CA GLU A 430 3.57 -24.40 33.60
C GLU A 430 4.31 -25.73 33.47
N THR A 431 3.57 -26.83 33.29
CA THR A 431 4.13 -28.16 33.08
C THR A 431 4.95 -28.28 31.81
N SER A 432 4.59 -27.56 30.74
CA SER A 432 5.35 -27.50 29.50
C SER A 432 6.69 -26.78 29.69
N VAL A 433 6.66 -25.63 30.37
CA VAL A 433 7.86 -24.87 30.71
C VAL A 433 8.79 -25.69 31.60
N ASP A 434 8.27 -26.34 32.64
CA ASP A 434 9.04 -27.15 33.56
C ASP A 434 9.61 -28.41 32.89
N GLY A 435 8.85 -29.03 31.96
CA GLY A 435 9.31 -30.16 31.16
C GLY A 435 10.40 -29.76 30.17
N ALA A 436 10.28 -28.63 29.53
CA ALA A 436 11.31 -28.11 28.65
C ALA A 436 12.62 -27.79 29.38
N LEU A 437 12.55 -27.13 30.54
CA LEU A 437 13.73 -26.82 31.38
C LEU A 437 14.43 -28.09 31.89
N ASP A 438 13.68 -29.11 32.31
CA ASP A 438 14.22 -30.40 32.72
C ASP A 438 14.89 -31.12 31.53
N ALA A 439 14.27 -31.11 30.35
CA ALA A 439 14.86 -31.66 29.14
C ALA A 439 16.15 -30.91 28.75
N MET A 440 16.17 -29.58 28.83
CA MET A 440 17.38 -28.80 28.56
C MET A 440 18.51 -29.14 29.52
N GLU A 441 18.24 -29.33 30.81
CA GLU A 441 19.27 -29.76 31.79
C GLU A 441 19.87 -31.07 31.42
N ARG A 442 19.08 -32.08 31.04
CA ARG A 442 19.48 -33.42 30.67
C ARG A 442 20.23 -33.44 29.33
N LEU A 443 19.74 -32.73 28.32
CA LEU A 443 20.36 -32.67 27.00
C LEU A 443 21.67 -31.88 26.98
N LYS A 444 21.82 -30.87 27.82
CA LYS A 444 23.08 -30.13 28.00
C LYS A 444 24.19 -31.08 28.46
N LYS A 445 23.88 -32.02 29.35
CA LYS A 445 24.82 -33.08 29.80
C LYS A 445 25.20 -34.06 28.69
N GLN A 446 24.35 -34.16 27.63
CA GLN A 446 24.59 -35.00 26.44
C GLN A 446 25.28 -34.22 25.30
N GLY A 447 25.68 -32.97 25.54
CA GLY A 447 26.40 -32.12 24.59
C GLY A 447 25.54 -31.36 23.58
N TYR A 448 24.22 -31.27 23.78
CA TYR A 448 23.36 -30.44 22.96
C TYR A 448 23.53 -28.97 23.26
N ALA A 449 23.38 -28.15 22.21
CA ALA A 449 23.24 -26.72 22.31
C ALA A 449 21.82 -26.30 21.87
N PHE A 450 21.27 -25.33 22.61
CA PHE A 450 19.91 -24.81 22.41
C PHE A 450 19.96 -23.52 21.65
N VAL A 451 19.43 -23.51 20.44
CA VAL A 451 19.54 -22.44 19.48
C VAL A 451 18.17 -22.05 18.94
N THR A 452 18.03 -20.82 18.49
CA THR A 452 16.83 -20.42 17.74
C THR A 452 16.79 -21.09 16.37
N ILE A 453 15.62 -21.07 15.71
CA ILE A 453 15.49 -21.52 14.31
C ILE A 453 16.46 -20.77 13.40
N GLU A 454 16.58 -19.45 13.56
CA GLU A 454 17.48 -18.60 12.78
C GLU A 454 18.96 -18.99 13.01
N GLU A 455 19.39 -19.13 14.28
CA GLU A 455 20.75 -19.55 14.60
C GLU A 455 21.06 -20.94 14.05
N MET A 456 20.09 -21.88 14.13
CA MET A 456 20.27 -23.24 13.60
C MET A 456 20.49 -23.25 12.09
N ALA A 457 19.67 -22.52 11.34
CA ALA A 457 19.83 -22.40 9.90
C ALA A 457 21.21 -21.83 9.53
N LEU A 458 21.67 -20.78 10.23
CA LEU A 458 22.97 -20.16 10.02
C LEU A 458 24.14 -21.10 10.33
N ILE A 459 24.11 -21.79 11.49
CA ILE A 459 25.19 -22.72 11.90
C ILE A 459 25.30 -23.87 10.93
N LYS A 460 24.16 -24.38 10.44
CA LYS A 460 24.12 -25.50 9.48
C LYS A 460 24.26 -25.05 8.02
N ASN A 461 24.42 -23.75 7.78
CA ASN A 461 24.54 -23.15 6.44
C ASN A 461 23.38 -23.54 5.52
N ILE A 462 22.15 -23.50 6.07
CA ILE A 462 20.91 -23.76 5.33
C ILE A 462 20.36 -22.46 4.80
N ASP A 463 20.23 -22.36 3.50
CA ASP A 463 19.54 -21.26 2.84
C ASP A 463 18.04 -21.57 2.84
N LEU A 464 17.29 -20.75 3.59
CA LEU A 464 15.87 -20.96 3.76
C LEU A 464 15.10 -20.47 2.54
N ASP A 465 14.12 -21.26 2.12
CA ASP A 465 13.27 -21.04 0.97
C ASP A 465 11.82 -20.86 1.44
N ARG A 466 11.16 -19.78 1.04
CA ARG A 466 9.78 -19.45 1.45
C ARG A 466 8.73 -20.40 0.86
N GLU A 467 9.08 -21.11 -0.20
CA GLU A 467 8.20 -22.12 -0.80
C GLU A 467 8.27 -23.48 -0.09
N LYS A 468 9.26 -23.70 0.79
CA LYS A 468 9.42 -24.91 1.55
C LYS A 468 8.82 -24.82 2.94
N SER A 469 8.60 -26.00 3.55
CA SER A 469 8.28 -26.15 4.96
C SER A 469 9.37 -26.94 5.64
N TYR A 470 9.82 -26.48 6.79
CA TYR A 470 10.92 -27.07 7.53
C TYR A 470 10.39 -27.74 8.79
N HIS A 471 10.53 -29.07 8.87
CA HIS A 471 10.14 -29.85 10.05
C HIS A 471 11.33 -30.06 10.98
N SER A 472 12.52 -30.14 10.43
CA SER A 472 13.79 -30.23 11.14
C SER A 472 14.91 -29.67 10.25
N PHE A 473 16.08 -29.48 10.82
CA PHE A 473 17.32 -29.19 10.10
C PHE A 473 18.32 -30.32 10.20
N SER A 474 17.82 -31.56 10.25
CA SER A 474 18.63 -32.78 10.17
C SER A 474 19.25 -32.91 8.77
N ASN A 475 20.50 -33.39 8.72
CA ASN A 475 21.18 -33.67 7.45
C ASN A 475 20.59 -34.90 6.78
#